data_caf01e1557769ba8426b9a95b190e8db
#
_entry.id   caf01e1557769ba8426b9a95b190e8db
#
_cell.length_a   1.000
_cell.length_b   1.000
_cell.length_c   1.000
_cell.angle_alpha   90.00
_cell.angle_beta   90.00
_cell.angle_gamma   90.00
#
_symmetry.space_group_name_H-M   'P 1'
#
loop_
_entity.id
_entity.type
_entity.pdbx_description
1 polymer ?
#
loop_
_entity_poly.entity_id
_entity_poly.type
_entity_poly.pdbx_seq_one_letter_code
_entity_poly.pdbx_strand_id
1 'polypeptide(L)'
;GSMSTGMGGSSSQTTQNAAWRTGLGILTEADGEERAGKINTIAAAVLLDAEGKVADVMLDEVELSVTGDGTGKVTMSGETLTKRQKGEDYPLAAVSSLKKGWTEQADAFGDFLTGKTPDEVKKLATDDDGKPKDADLLSGCTIAVDGYRDAVVRACENAKAVGSARGDRAVLGVSV
;
A
#
# COMPACT_ATOMS: atom_id res chain seq x y z
N GLY A 1 26.37 -5.83 -65.96
CA GLY A 1 25.70 -4.89 -65.05
C GLY A 1 24.87 -5.66 -64.05
N SER A 2 25.34 -5.78 -62.80
CA SER A 2 24.62 -6.40 -61.71
C SER A 2 23.99 -5.30 -60.85
N MET A 3 22.67 -5.25 -60.75
CA MET A 3 21.95 -4.39 -59.86
C MET A 3 21.62 -5.14 -58.55
N SER A 4 22.25 -4.68 -57.46
CA SER A 4 21.89 -5.16 -56.13
C SER A 4 20.85 -4.19 -55.57
N THR A 5 19.62 -4.67 -55.36
CA THR A 5 18.57 -3.97 -54.61
C THR A 5 18.70 -4.33 -53.17
N GLY A 6 19.25 -3.40 -52.36
CA GLY A 6 19.23 -3.50 -50.90
C GLY A 6 17.80 -3.23 -50.38
N MET A 7 17.13 -4.25 -49.87
CA MET A 7 15.94 -4.07 -49.07
C MET A 7 16.34 -3.61 -47.67
N GLY A 8 16.09 -2.36 -47.40
CA GLY A 8 16.14 -1.81 -46.04
C GLY A 8 14.97 -2.38 -45.26
N GLY A 9 15.22 -3.34 -44.40
CA GLY A 9 14.25 -3.78 -43.41
C GLY A 9 14.03 -2.68 -42.37
N SER A 10 12.93 -1.95 -42.49
CA SER A 10 12.43 -1.14 -41.41
C SER A 10 11.95 -2.09 -40.30
N SER A 11 12.79 -2.33 -39.32
CA SER A 11 12.32 -2.90 -38.07
C SER A 11 11.47 -1.85 -37.36
N SER A 12 10.18 -1.86 -37.64
CA SER A 12 9.22 -1.23 -36.74
C SER A 12 9.34 -1.94 -35.39
N GLN A 13 10.11 -1.34 -34.48
CA GLN A 13 10.01 -1.63 -33.08
C GLN A 13 8.60 -1.20 -32.69
N THR A 14 7.66 -2.14 -32.72
CA THR A 14 6.44 -2.05 -31.93
C THR A 14 6.93 -1.99 -30.50
N THR A 15 7.02 -0.81 -29.94
CA THR A 15 7.03 -0.61 -28.50
C THR A 15 5.76 -1.30 -28.02
N GLN A 16 5.89 -2.55 -27.55
CA GLN A 16 4.84 -3.21 -26.82
C GLN A 16 4.63 -2.29 -25.62
N ASN A 17 3.53 -1.53 -25.63
CA ASN A 17 3.09 -0.81 -24.46
C ASN A 17 2.98 -1.85 -23.35
N ALA A 18 3.88 -1.75 -22.37
CA ALA A 18 3.86 -2.65 -21.24
C ALA A 18 2.45 -2.59 -20.63
N ALA A 19 1.86 -3.74 -20.35
CA ALA A 19 0.53 -3.80 -19.79
C ALA A 19 0.52 -3.19 -18.39
N TRP A 20 -0.55 -2.51 -18.05
CA TRP A 20 -0.83 -2.11 -16.67
C TRP A 20 -0.97 -3.34 -15.80
N ARG A 21 -0.54 -3.25 -14.56
CA ARG A 21 -0.48 -4.40 -13.63
C ARG A 21 -1.16 -4.05 -12.32
N THR A 22 -1.83 -5.04 -11.74
CA THR A 22 -2.50 -4.94 -10.45
C THR A 22 -1.87 -5.93 -9.48
N GLY A 23 -1.62 -5.50 -8.27
CA GLY A 23 -1.03 -6.32 -7.23
C GLY A 23 -1.71 -6.16 -5.88
N LEU A 24 -1.66 -7.23 -5.09
CA LEU A 24 -2.09 -7.28 -3.70
C LEU A 24 -0.90 -7.63 -2.82
N GLY A 25 -0.69 -6.85 -1.78
CA GLY A 25 0.29 -7.12 -0.74
C GLY A 25 -0.38 -7.20 0.63
N ILE A 26 -0.04 -8.22 1.39
CA ILE A 26 -0.53 -8.42 2.75
C ILE A 26 0.67 -8.52 3.68
N LEU A 27 0.64 -7.78 4.77
CA LEU A 27 1.67 -7.77 5.80
C LEU A 27 1.01 -7.91 7.17
N THR A 28 1.47 -8.87 7.96
CA THR A 28 1.03 -9.04 9.34
C THR A 28 2.16 -8.66 10.28
N GLU A 29 1.86 -7.78 11.22
CA GLU A 29 2.76 -7.34 12.26
C GLU A 29 2.19 -7.73 13.62
N ALA A 30 3.03 -8.25 14.50
CA ALA A 30 2.67 -8.57 15.88
C ALA A 30 3.57 -7.77 16.83
N ASP A 31 2.94 -7.11 17.79
CA ASP A 31 3.60 -6.41 18.87
C ASP A 31 2.95 -6.80 20.19
N GLY A 32 3.73 -6.95 21.24
CA GLY A 32 3.16 -7.34 22.51
C GLY A 32 4.13 -7.47 23.65
N GLU A 33 3.56 -7.40 24.84
CA GLU A 33 4.17 -7.67 26.11
C GLU A 33 3.63 -8.99 26.68
N GLU A 34 4.15 -9.42 27.83
CA GLU A 34 3.89 -10.75 28.43
C GLU A 34 2.39 -11.12 28.54
N ARG A 35 1.49 -10.14 28.67
CA ARG A 35 0.06 -10.37 28.88
C ARG A 35 -0.86 -9.64 27.93
N ALA A 36 -0.32 -8.84 27.04
CA ALA A 36 -1.10 -8.07 26.09
C ALA A 36 -0.33 -7.89 24.78
N GLY A 37 -0.99 -8.12 23.68
CA GLY A 37 -0.41 -7.94 22.35
C GLY A 37 -1.42 -7.43 21.35
N LYS A 38 -0.92 -6.93 20.23
CA LYS A 38 -1.70 -6.55 19.07
C LYS A 38 -1.17 -7.27 17.84
N ILE A 39 -2.09 -7.72 17.00
CA ILE A 39 -1.78 -8.26 15.68
C ILE A 39 -2.46 -7.36 14.66
N ASN A 40 -1.67 -6.73 13.82
CA ASN A 40 -2.15 -5.87 12.76
C ASN A 40 -1.91 -6.55 11.41
N THR A 41 -2.94 -6.64 10.60
CA THR A 41 -2.83 -7.11 9.22
C THR A 41 -3.14 -5.95 8.27
N ILE A 42 -2.15 -5.58 7.48
CA ILE A 42 -2.23 -4.52 6.49
C ILE A 42 -2.44 -5.16 5.13
N ALA A 43 -3.38 -4.63 4.36
CA ALA A 43 -3.60 -4.98 2.97
C ALA A 43 -3.38 -3.76 2.08
N ALA A 44 -2.66 -3.95 0.98
CA ALA A 44 -2.41 -2.94 -0.03
C ALA A 44 -2.79 -3.48 -1.40
N ALA A 45 -3.64 -2.75 -2.12
CA ALA A 45 -3.88 -2.96 -3.54
C ALA A 45 -3.20 -1.84 -4.33
N VAL A 46 -2.46 -2.20 -5.37
CA VAL A 46 -1.77 -1.24 -6.23
C VAL A 46 -2.15 -1.45 -7.67
N LEU A 47 -2.20 -0.35 -8.41
CA LEU A 47 -2.22 -0.31 -9.85
C LEU A 47 -0.91 0.31 -10.34
N LEU A 48 -0.16 -0.41 -11.15
CA LEU A 48 1.05 0.08 -11.81
C LEU A 48 0.74 0.39 -13.28
N ASP A 49 1.19 1.54 -13.73
CA ASP A 49 1.03 1.95 -15.13
C ASP A 49 1.97 1.19 -16.08
N ALA A 50 1.91 1.51 -17.36
CA ALA A 50 2.74 0.90 -18.39
C ALA A 50 4.25 1.13 -18.18
N GLU A 51 4.64 2.15 -17.43
CA GLU A 51 6.03 2.46 -17.08
C GLU A 51 6.48 1.79 -15.77
N GLY A 52 5.57 1.09 -15.08
CA GLY A 52 5.82 0.45 -13.80
C GLY A 52 5.75 1.39 -12.61
N LYS A 53 5.18 2.60 -12.79
CA LYS A 53 4.96 3.56 -11.71
C LYS A 53 3.60 3.33 -11.06
N VAL A 54 3.50 3.69 -9.79
CA VAL A 54 2.25 3.63 -9.04
C VAL A 54 1.23 4.61 -9.65
N ALA A 55 0.11 4.09 -10.12
CA ALA A 55 -1.00 4.86 -10.63
C ALA A 55 -2.13 5.03 -9.61
N ASP A 56 -2.36 4.03 -8.76
CA ASP A 56 -3.33 4.09 -7.67
C ASP A 56 -2.95 3.11 -6.56
N VAL A 57 -3.35 3.44 -5.33
CA VAL A 57 -3.14 2.62 -4.14
C VAL A 57 -4.39 2.68 -3.27
N MET A 58 -4.82 1.55 -2.76
CA MET A 58 -5.78 1.48 -1.68
C MET A 58 -5.22 0.66 -0.53
N LEU A 59 -5.32 1.20 0.67
CA LEU A 59 -4.83 0.59 1.91
C LEU A 59 -5.97 0.31 2.85
N ASP A 60 -5.86 -0.79 3.58
CA ASP A 60 -6.72 -1.09 4.71
C ASP A 60 -5.96 -1.87 5.79
N GLU A 61 -6.51 -1.93 6.98
CA GLU A 61 -5.87 -2.59 8.11
C GLU A 61 -6.90 -3.16 9.08
N VAL A 62 -6.60 -4.35 9.58
CA VAL A 62 -7.34 -5.02 10.66
C VAL A 62 -6.46 -5.11 11.90
N GLU A 63 -6.98 -4.72 13.05
CA GLU A 63 -6.29 -4.81 14.33
C GLU A 63 -7.00 -5.80 15.25
N LEU A 64 -6.23 -6.76 15.78
CA LEU A 64 -6.67 -7.70 16.79
C LEU A 64 -5.88 -7.49 18.08
N SER A 65 -6.56 -7.50 19.21
CA SER A 65 -5.95 -7.48 20.54
C SER A 65 -5.90 -8.89 21.13
N VAL A 66 -4.77 -9.23 21.77
CA VAL A 66 -4.56 -10.52 22.43
C VAL A 66 -4.25 -10.22 23.89
N THR A 67 -4.99 -10.85 24.81
CA THR A 67 -4.75 -10.71 26.25
C THR A 67 -4.59 -12.05 26.90
N GLY A 68 -3.62 -12.18 27.81
CA GLY A 68 -3.39 -13.35 28.65
C GLY A 68 -3.76 -13.06 30.10
N ASP A 69 -4.41 -14.00 30.79
CA ASP A 69 -4.81 -13.88 32.21
C ASP A 69 -3.74 -14.33 33.20
N GLY A 70 -2.58 -14.76 32.72
CA GLY A 70 -1.48 -15.31 33.55
C GLY A 70 -1.64 -16.77 33.95
N THR A 71 -2.75 -17.41 33.58
CA THR A 71 -3.00 -18.86 33.83
C THR A 71 -2.77 -19.72 32.59
N GLY A 72 -2.28 -19.10 31.50
CA GLY A 72 -2.12 -19.75 30.20
C GLY A 72 -3.34 -19.63 29.30
N LYS A 73 -4.42 -18.99 29.76
CA LYS A 73 -5.58 -18.70 28.94
C LYS A 73 -5.34 -17.42 28.14
N VAL A 74 -5.54 -17.52 26.84
CA VAL A 74 -5.42 -16.41 25.91
C VAL A 74 -6.79 -16.05 25.37
N THR A 75 -7.12 -14.77 25.40
CA THR A 75 -8.35 -14.22 24.81
C THR A 75 -7.98 -13.33 23.66
N MET A 76 -8.55 -13.60 22.50
CA MET A 76 -8.44 -12.73 21.33
C MET A 76 -9.71 -11.89 21.27
N SER A 77 -9.54 -10.59 21.17
CA SER A 77 -10.61 -9.64 20.95
C SER A 77 -10.23 -8.72 19.79
N GLY A 78 -11.19 -8.44 18.95
CA GLY A 78 -11.01 -7.54 17.84
C GLY A 78 -12.36 -7.28 17.21
N GLU A 79 -12.46 -6.15 16.56
CA GLU A 79 -13.65 -5.86 15.78
C GLU A 79 -13.55 -6.56 14.43
N THR A 80 -14.68 -6.99 13.91
CA THR A 80 -14.79 -7.60 12.58
C THR A 80 -14.73 -6.58 11.45
N LEU A 81 -14.49 -5.30 11.79
CA LEU A 81 -14.38 -4.20 10.85
C LEU A 81 -12.91 -3.77 10.68
N THR A 82 -12.54 -3.45 9.46
CA THR A 82 -11.25 -2.81 9.16
C THR A 82 -11.25 -1.35 9.60
N LYS A 83 -10.07 -0.73 9.68
CA LYS A 83 -9.96 0.71 9.98
C LYS A 83 -10.73 1.59 9.00
N ARG A 84 -10.73 1.23 7.72
CA ARG A 84 -11.50 1.94 6.68
C ARG A 84 -13.00 1.76 6.86
N GLN A 85 -13.45 0.56 7.19
CA GLN A 85 -14.86 0.26 7.45
C GLN A 85 -15.38 0.95 8.72
N LYS A 86 -14.53 1.12 9.74
CA LYS A 86 -14.86 1.91 10.95
C LYS A 86 -15.05 3.38 10.65
N GLY A 87 -14.34 3.91 9.64
CA GLY A 87 -14.41 5.32 9.28
C GLY A 87 -14.13 6.25 10.46
N GLU A 88 -15.07 7.14 10.76
CA GLU A 88 -14.96 8.10 11.85
C GLU A 88 -15.04 7.46 13.25
N ASP A 89 -15.55 6.26 13.38
CA ASP A 89 -15.58 5.52 14.64
C ASP A 89 -14.18 5.07 15.10
N TYR A 90 -13.19 5.07 14.19
CA TYR A 90 -11.79 4.91 14.57
C TYR A 90 -11.24 6.25 15.10
N PRO A 91 -10.86 6.34 16.39
CA PRO A 91 -10.72 7.63 17.09
C PRO A 91 -9.37 8.32 16.83
N LEU A 92 -8.93 8.41 15.59
CA LEU A 92 -7.66 9.06 15.24
C LEU A 92 -7.77 10.56 15.07
N ALA A 93 -8.87 11.06 14.49
CA ALA A 93 -9.02 12.49 14.22
C ALA A 93 -8.95 13.36 15.50
N ALA A 94 -9.46 12.86 16.63
CA ALA A 94 -9.45 13.57 17.89
C ALA A 94 -8.05 13.74 18.49
N VAL A 95 -7.14 12.79 18.23
CA VAL A 95 -5.78 12.77 18.81
C VAL A 95 -4.69 13.15 17.81
N SER A 96 -5.01 13.17 16.52
CA SER A 96 -4.07 13.58 15.47
C SER A 96 -3.83 15.08 15.50
N SER A 97 -2.58 15.48 15.32
CA SER A 97 -2.21 16.91 15.16
C SER A 97 -2.86 17.55 13.93
N LEU A 98 -3.14 16.75 12.89
CA LEU A 98 -3.81 17.19 11.67
C LEU A 98 -5.33 17.23 11.80
N LYS A 99 -5.91 16.67 12.87
CA LYS A 99 -7.36 16.50 13.04
C LYS A 99 -8.02 15.72 11.89
N LYS A 100 -7.27 14.80 11.27
CA LYS A 100 -7.70 13.93 10.19
C LYS A 100 -7.83 12.49 10.66
N GLY A 101 -8.86 11.81 10.18
CA GLY A 101 -9.08 10.40 10.46
C GLY A 101 -8.07 9.49 9.75
N TRP A 102 -8.12 8.21 10.08
CA TRP A 102 -7.22 7.22 9.49
C TRP A 102 -7.37 7.12 7.97
N THR A 103 -8.61 7.06 7.46
CA THR A 103 -8.89 6.95 6.03
C THR A 103 -8.28 8.12 5.25
N GLU A 104 -8.46 9.34 5.73
CA GLU A 104 -7.89 10.53 5.08
C GLU A 104 -6.37 10.49 5.06
N GLN A 105 -5.73 10.07 6.16
CA GLN A 105 -4.28 9.98 6.25
C GLN A 105 -3.72 8.83 5.41
N ALA A 106 -4.38 7.68 5.38
CA ALA A 106 -4.00 6.56 4.53
C ALA A 106 -4.14 6.91 3.04
N ASP A 107 -5.20 7.60 2.66
CA ASP A 107 -5.40 8.05 1.28
C ASP A 107 -4.39 9.14 0.88
N ALA A 108 -4.02 10.03 1.77
CA ALA A 108 -2.95 11.00 1.55
C ALA A 108 -1.60 10.31 1.31
N PHE A 109 -1.32 9.23 2.04
CA PHE A 109 -0.13 8.41 1.81
C PHE A 109 -0.17 7.74 0.44
N GLY A 110 -1.29 7.13 0.05
CA GLY A 110 -1.48 6.54 -1.27
C GLY A 110 -1.30 7.55 -2.40
N ASP A 111 -1.87 8.74 -2.26
CA ASP A 111 -1.75 9.82 -3.24
C ASP A 111 -0.29 10.30 -3.38
N PHE A 112 0.43 10.38 -2.28
CA PHE A 112 1.86 10.73 -2.27
C PHE A 112 2.71 9.71 -3.05
N LEU A 113 2.35 8.43 -3.04
CA LEU A 113 3.05 7.37 -3.75
C LEU A 113 2.78 7.38 -5.26
N THR A 114 1.71 8.02 -5.72
CA THR A 114 1.34 8.09 -7.14
C THR A 114 2.45 8.73 -7.96
N GLY A 115 2.84 8.09 -9.06
CA GLY A 115 3.94 8.50 -9.93
C GLY A 115 5.32 8.01 -9.51
N LYS A 116 5.45 7.36 -8.36
CA LYS A 116 6.70 6.77 -7.89
C LYS A 116 6.88 5.35 -8.43
N THR A 117 8.15 4.97 -8.64
CA THR A 117 8.51 3.58 -8.91
C THR A 117 8.46 2.76 -7.61
N PRO A 118 8.33 1.42 -7.69
CA PRO A 118 8.44 0.56 -6.51
C PRO A 118 9.73 0.76 -5.70
N ASP A 119 10.85 1.02 -6.36
CA ASP A 119 12.13 1.30 -5.69
C ASP A 119 12.09 2.62 -4.92
N GLU A 120 11.46 3.66 -5.46
CA GLU A 120 11.28 4.94 -4.77
C GLU A 120 10.36 4.78 -3.56
N VAL A 121 9.31 3.98 -3.66
CA VAL A 121 8.44 3.64 -2.52
C VAL A 121 9.25 2.94 -1.43
N LYS A 122 10.05 1.94 -1.80
CA LYS A 122 10.89 1.18 -0.86
C LYS A 122 11.88 2.04 -0.11
N LYS A 123 12.41 3.07 -0.76
CA LYS A 123 13.41 4.00 -0.19
C LYS A 123 12.80 5.16 0.59
N LEU A 124 11.48 5.24 0.70
CA LEU A 124 10.82 6.29 1.46
C LEU A 124 11.29 6.28 2.92
N ALA A 125 11.86 7.39 3.36
CA ALA A 125 12.42 7.50 4.70
C ALA A 125 11.32 7.68 5.77
N THR A 126 11.49 6.93 6.85
CA THR A 126 10.67 7.04 8.06
C THR A 126 11.57 7.27 9.27
N ASP A 127 11.03 7.84 10.33
CA ASP A 127 11.72 7.97 11.61
C ASP A 127 11.67 6.66 12.42
N ASP A 128 12.20 6.69 13.65
CA ASP A 128 12.25 5.50 14.52
C ASP A 128 10.85 4.99 14.93
N ASP A 129 9.84 5.84 14.86
CA ASP A 129 8.44 5.49 15.11
C ASP A 129 7.69 5.07 13.83
N GLY A 130 8.38 5.00 12.69
CA GLY A 130 7.80 4.66 11.39
C GLY A 130 7.05 5.81 10.72
N LYS A 131 7.12 7.03 11.27
CA LYS A 131 6.45 8.21 10.71
C LYS A 131 7.22 8.78 9.52
N PRO A 132 6.51 9.41 8.56
CA PRO A 132 7.18 10.01 7.41
C PRO A 132 8.18 11.09 7.81
N LYS A 133 9.30 11.17 7.10
CA LYS A 133 10.27 12.29 7.19
C LYS A 133 10.06 13.35 6.12
N ASP A 134 9.41 13.01 5.02
CA ASP A 134 9.13 13.94 3.93
C ASP A 134 8.13 15.03 4.38
N ALA A 135 8.47 16.30 4.18
CA ALA A 135 7.65 17.42 4.62
C ALA A 135 6.31 17.50 3.89
N ASP A 136 6.29 17.18 2.59
CA ASP A 136 5.06 17.20 1.80
C ASP A 136 4.09 16.11 2.27
N LEU A 137 4.61 14.92 2.55
CA LEU A 137 3.79 13.84 3.10
C LEU A 137 3.29 14.15 4.51
N LEU A 138 4.12 14.72 5.38
CA LEU A 138 3.75 15.10 6.74
C LEU A 138 2.59 16.10 6.79
N SER A 139 2.40 16.89 5.75
CA SER A 139 1.27 17.83 5.67
C SER A 139 -0.09 17.13 5.59
N GLY A 140 -0.13 15.88 5.17
CA GLY A 140 -1.35 15.08 5.01
C GLY A 140 -1.40 13.79 5.81
N CYS A 141 -0.26 13.34 6.35
CA CYS A 141 -0.14 12.06 7.03
C CYS A 141 0.94 12.11 8.11
N THR A 142 0.56 11.89 9.36
CA THR A 142 1.48 11.86 10.51
C THR A 142 1.49 10.52 11.24
N ILE A 143 0.72 9.54 10.76
CA ILE A 143 0.73 8.17 11.30
C ILE A 143 1.99 7.44 10.87
N ALA A 144 2.34 6.36 11.57
CA ALA A 144 3.39 5.45 11.14
C ALA A 144 3.01 4.81 9.79
N VAL A 145 3.90 4.90 8.80
CA VAL A 145 3.65 4.44 7.43
C VAL A 145 4.62 3.35 6.96
N ASP A 146 5.58 2.97 7.78
CA ASP A 146 6.58 1.96 7.42
C ASP A 146 5.95 0.61 7.06
N GLY A 147 4.97 0.14 7.83
CA GLY A 147 4.21 -1.06 7.52
C GLY A 147 3.38 -0.92 6.24
N TYR A 148 2.73 0.20 6.03
CA TYR A 148 1.97 0.49 4.80
C TYR A 148 2.89 0.56 3.59
N ARG A 149 4.04 1.22 3.71
CA ARG A 149 5.09 1.24 2.67
C ARG A 149 5.49 -0.18 2.28
N ASP A 150 5.79 -1.03 3.24
CA ASP A 150 6.25 -2.40 2.99
C ASP A 150 5.15 -3.26 2.36
N ALA A 151 3.89 -3.06 2.75
CA ALA A 151 2.74 -3.73 2.11
C ALA A 151 2.57 -3.29 0.65
N VAL A 152 2.73 -1.99 0.36
CA VAL A 152 2.69 -1.46 -1.01
C VAL A 152 3.83 -2.04 -1.86
N VAL A 153 5.05 -2.11 -1.33
CA VAL A 153 6.18 -2.74 -2.04
C VAL A 153 5.87 -4.19 -2.38
N ARG A 154 5.33 -4.94 -1.43
CA ARG A 154 4.91 -6.33 -1.65
C ARG A 154 3.82 -6.44 -2.73
N ALA A 155 2.85 -5.54 -2.71
CA ALA A 155 1.82 -5.47 -3.76
C ALA A 155 2.43 -5.21 -5.13
N CYS A 156 3.42 -4.32 -5.23
CA CYS A 156 4.14 -4.06 -6.48
C CYS A 156 4.90 -5.32 -6.97
N GLU A 157 5.54 -6.04 -6.08
CA GLU A 157 6.25 -7.29 -6.41
C GLU A 157 5.30 -8.39 -6.91
N ASN A 158 4.06 -8.42 -6.40
CA ASN A 158 3.02 -9.37 -6.79
C ASN A 158 2.21 -8.92 -8.00
N ALA A 159 2.44 -7.71 -8.53
CA ALA A 159 1.63 -7.13 -9.59
C ALA A 159 1.71 -7.93 -10.90
N LYS A 160 0.54 -8.17 -11.50
CA LYS A 160 0.37 -8.92 -12.74
C LYS A 160 -0.55 -8.19 -13.70
N ALA A 161 -0.34 -8.42 -14.99
CA ALA A 161 -1.24 -7.93 -16.03
C ALA A 161 -2.54 -8.76 -16.02
N VAL A 162 -3.63 -8.13 -15.62
CA VAL A 162 -4.95 -8.76 -15.52
C VAL A 162 -6.01 -7.99 -16.31
N GLY A 163 -5.60 -7.23 -17.31
CA GLY A 163 -6.49 -6.44 -18.15
C GLY A 163 -6.73 -5.01 -17.68
N SER A 164 -5.97 -4.54 -16.69
CA SER A 164 -6.06 -3.17 -16.21
C SER A 164 -5.60 -2.16 -17.26
N ALA A 165 -6.20 -0.98 -17.25
CA ALA A 165 -5.95 0.08 -18.20
C ALA A 165 -5.89 1.45 -17.52
N ARG A 166 -5.50 2.45 -18.29
CA ARG A 166 -5.48 3.85 -17.84
C ARG A 166 -6.86 4.30 -17.39
N GLY A 167 -6.94 4.89 -16.21
CA GLY A 167 -8.18 5.35 -15.59
C GLY A 167 -8.84 4.36 -14.66
N ASP A 168 -8.37 3.12 -14.63
CA ASP A 168 -8.80 2.15 -13.62
C ASP A 168 -8.31 2.55 -12.22
N ARG A 169 -8.97 2.04 -11.22
CA ARG A 169 -8.63 2.26 -9.83
C ARG A 169 -8.37 0.94 -9.12
N ALA A 170 -7.43 0.97 -8.20
CA ALA A 170 -7.24 -0.14 -7.27
C ALA A 170 -8.31 -0.09 -6.18
N VAL A 171 -9.04 -1.17 -6.03
CA VAL A 171 -10.07 -1.33 -4.99
C VAL A 171 -9.77 -2.57 -4.18
N LEU A 172 -9.89 -2.43 -2.87
CA LEU A 172 -9.59 -3.46 -1.91
C LEU A 172 -10.87 -3.87 -1.19
N GLY A 173 -11.17 -5.16 -1.21
CA GLY A 173 -12.23 -5.77 -0.39
C GLY A 173 -11.58 -6.60 0.71
N VAL A 174 -11.96 -6.35 1.96
CA VAL A 174 -11.47 -7.10 3.12
C VAL A 174 -12.66 -7.71 3.87
N SER A 175 -12.59 -9.01 4.10
CA SER A 175 -13.53 -9.76 4.94
C SER A 175 -12.79 -10.34 6.14
N VAL A 176 -13.37 -10.18 7.29
CA VAL A 176 -12.80 -10.62 8.56
C VAL A 176 -13.67 -11.71 9.19
#